data_bac18dd6b5198c86ca2f3288708730d2
#
_entry.id   bac18dd6b5198c86ca2f3288708730d2
#
_cell.length_a   1.000
_cell.length_b   1.000
_cell.length_c   1.000
_cell.angle_alpha   90.00
_cell.angle_beta   90.00
_cell.angle_gamma   90.00
#
_symmetry.space_group_name_H-M   'P 1'
#
loop_
_entity.id
_entity.type
_entity.pdbx_description
1 polymer ?
#
loop_
_entity_poly.entity_id
_entity_poly.type
_entity_poly.pdbx_seq_one_letter_code
_entity_poly.pdbx_strand_id
1 'polypeptide(L)'
;SGLANNVGLGLYDIAKHTNYPGFHSMPSDHLACNKGVYDKMSKSHQRILNTAMEALALRTALTFERKNTEAAAMLRAKGVKLYNWSDEDRATFRAAALKAWPEFASTPEAKALVASHTKYLRELGLVK
;
A
#
# COMPACT_ATOMS: atom_id res chain seq x y z
N SER A 1 -7.73 1.32 2.92
CA SER A 1 -6.98 1.54 4.18
C SER A 1 -6.75 0.21 4.89
N GLY A 2 -5.73 0.16 5.75
CA GLY A 2 -5.45 -1.03 6.56
C GLY A 2 -6.47 -1.23 7.69
N LEU A 3 -6.53 -2.44 8.27
CA LEU A 3 -7.46 -2.75 9.36
C LEU A 3 -7.27 -1.86 10.58
N ALA A 4 -6.04 -1.48 10.89
CA ALA A 4 -5.75 -0.57 12.00
C ALA A 4 -6.48 0.78 11.84
N ASN A 5 -6.59 1.29 10.62
CA ASN A 5 -7.34 2.51 10.33
C ASN A 5 -8.84 2.30 10.49
N ASN A 6 -9.38 1.14 10.06
CA ASN A 6 -10.79 0.81 10.24
C ASN A 6 -11.17 0.76 11.72
N VAL A 7 -10.27 0.23 12.56
CA VAL A 7 -10.44 0.26 14.02
C VAL A 7 -10.40 1.69 14.56
N GLY A 8 -9.41 2.47 14.17
CA GLY A 8 -9.26 3.86 14.61
C GLY A 8 -10.44 4.77 14.25
N LEU A 9 -11.14 4.47 13.15
CA LEU A 9 -12.33 5.20 12.68
C LEU A 9 -13.63 4.62 13.21
N GLY A 10 -13.62 3.53 14.00
CA GLY A 10 -14.81 2.88 14.52
C GLY A 10 -15.70 2.23 13.47
N LEU A 11 -15.20 1.96 12.26
CA LEU A 11 -16.01 1.44 11.15
C LEU A 11 -16.61 0.06 11.45
N TYR A 12 -15.99 -0.70 12.33
CA TYR A 12 -16.47 -2.03 12.75
C TYR A 12 -17.80 -1.99 13.53
N ASP A 13 -18.21 -0.86 14.05
CA ASP A 13 -19.52 -0.71 14.70
C ASP A 13 -20.65 -0.67 13.68
N ILE A 14 -20.37 -0.17 12.48
CA ILE A 14 -21.31 0.00 11.38
C ILE A 14 -21.23 -1.17 10.40
N ALA A 15 -20.00 -1.56 9.98
CA ALA A 15 -19.76 -2.59 8.99
C ALA A 15 -19.14 -3.83 9.63
N LYS A 16 -19.89 -4.94 9.63
CA LYS A 16 -19.49 -6.22 10.23
C LYS A 16 -18.78 -7.17 9.24
N HIS A 17 -18.47 -6.70 8.04
CA HIS A 17 -17.82 -7.48 6.99
C HIS A 17 -16.67 -6.66 6.39
N THR A 18 -15.48 -7.27 6.28
CA THR A 18 -14.33 -6.62 5.64
C THR A 18 -13.39 -7.64 5.02
N ASN A 19 -12.66 -7.22 4.01
CA ASN A 19 -11.65 -8.07 3.36
C ASN A 19 -10.32 -7.97 4.11
N TYR A 20 -9.74 -9.13 4.44
CA TYR A 20 -8.41 -9.23 5.02
C TYR A 20 -7.81 -10.62 4.77
N PRO A 21 -6.57 -10.71 4.29
CA PRO A 21 -5.67 -9.62 3.87
C PRO A 21 -6.25 -8.73 2.78
N GLY A 22 -5.71 -7.50 2.67
CA GLY A 22 -6.08 -6.59 1.58
C GLY A 22 -5.71 -7.16 0.21
N PHE A 23 -6.50 -6.87 -0.82
CA PHE A 23 -6.34 -7.45 -2.15
C PHE A 23 -5.86 -6.45 -3.23
N HIS A 24 -5.90 -5.14 -2.96
CA HIS A 24 -5.62 -4.13 -3.98
C HIS A 24 -4.67 -3.02 -3.54
N SER A 25 -4.38 -2.91 -2.27
CA SER A 25 -3.72 -1.71 -1.77
C SER A 25 -2.43 -2.05 -1.04
N MET A 26 -1.33 -1.73 -1.67
CA MET A 26 -0.03 -1.52 -1.02
C MET A 26 0.41 -0.09 -1.36
N PRO A 27 -0.21 0.95 -0.75
CA PRO A 27 0.15 2.33 -1.04
C PRO A 27 1.61 2.55 -0.64
N SER A 28 2.36 3.16 -1.55
CA SER A 28 3.69 3.65 -1.27
C SER A 28 3.56 5.06 -0.74
N ASP A 29 3.52 5.19 0.59
CA ASP A 29 3.58 6.51 1.21
C ASP A 29 4.96 7.13 0.97
N HIS A 30 4.99 8.37 0.56
CA HIS A 30 6.22 9.08 0.24
C HIS A 30 6.24 10.47 0.85
N LEU A 31 7.43 10.94 1.20
CA LEU A 31 7.66 12.33 1.59
C LEU A 31 8.04 13.13 0.35
N ALA A 32 7.21 14.08 -0.03
CA ALA A 32 7.54 15.05 -1.06
C ALA A 32 8.17 16.29 -0.43
N CYS A 33 9.33 16.71 -0.92
CA CYS A 33 10.00 17.92 -0.51
C CYS A 33 10.13 18.88 -1.69
N ASN A 34 9.91 20.17 -1.45
CA ASN A 34 10.19 21.17 -2.46
C ASN A 34 11.70 21.16 -2.79
N LYS A 35 12.01 20.93 -4.08
CA LYS A 35 13.41 20.79 -4.52
C LYS A 35 14.25 22.01 -4.20
N GLY A 36 13.73 23.23 -4.39
CA GLY A 36 14.46 24.47 -4.09
C GLY A 36 14.76 24.64 -2.60
N VAL A 37 13.92 24.11 -1.71
CA VAL A 37 14.18 24.08 -0.27
C VAL A 37 15.23 23.03 0.05
N TYR A 38 15.10 21.82 -0.48
CA TYR A 38 16.04 20.73 -0.25
C TYR A 38 17.45 21.09 -0.71
N ASP A 39 17.60 21.68 -1.90
CA ASP A 39 18.89 22.06 -2.47
C ASP A 39 19.61 23.14 -1.65
N LYS A 40 18.87 23.99 -0.94
CA LYS A 40 19.41 25.01 -0.04
C LYS A 40 19.84 24.48 1.35
N MET A 41 19.45 23.25 1.68
CA MET A 41 19.90 22.61 2.92
C MET A 41 21.40 22.31 2.86
N SER A 42 22.08 22.37 4.00
CA SER A 42 23.46 21.87 4.10
C SER A 42 23.50 20.37 3.78
N LYS A 43 24.64 19.90 3.30
CA LYS A 43 24.85 18.47 3.03
C LYS A 43 24.60 17.58 4.25
N SER A 44 24.88 18.11 5.44
CA SER A 44 24.59 17.42 6.70
C SER A 44 23.08 17.27 6.90
N HIS A 45 22.29 18.32 6.72
CA HIS A 45 20.83 18.25 6.85
C HIS A 45 20.19 17.34 5.79
N GLN A 46 20.65 17.40 4.53
CA GLN A 46 20.18 16.48 3.48
C GLN A 46 20.43 15.02 3.87
N ARG A 47 21.60 14.71 4.42
CA ARG A 47 21.95 13.35 4.87
C ARG A 47 21.07 12.90 6.04
N ILE A 48 20.88 13.76 7.05
CA ILE A 48 20.01 13.45 8.20
C ILE A 48 18.59 13.16 7.70
N LEU A 49 18.04 13.99 6.83
CA LEU A 49 16.70 13.79 6.27
C LEU A 49 16.58 12.44 5.54
N ASN A 50 17.51 12.14 4.65
CA ASN A 50 17.49 10.89 3.89
C ASN A 50 17.58 9.66 4.80
N THR A 51 18.52 9.64 5.76
CA THR A 51 18.67 8.55 6.73
C THR A 51 17.43 8.40 7.60
N ALA A 52 16.83 9.51 8.04
CA ALA A 52 15.58 9.46 8.81
C ALA A 52 14.42 8.86 7.99
N MET A 53 14.34 9.17 6.69
CA MET A 53 13.30 8.63 5.81
C MET A 53 13.49 7.13 5.54
N GLU A 54 14.72 6.68 5.34
CA GLU A 54 15.03 5.24 5.21
C GLU A 54 14.62 4.46 6.48
N ALA A 55 14.99 4.98 7.65
CA ALA A 55 14.60 4.38 8.94
C ALA A 55 13.07 4.40 9.15
N LEU A 56 12.40 5.50 8.76
CA LEU A 56 10.95 5.63 8.86
C LEU A 56 10.24 4.62 7.98
N ALA A 57 10.71 4.40 6.76
CA ALA A 57 10.10 3.44 5.82
C ALA A 57 10.01 2.04 6.43
N LEU A 58 11.12 1.51 6.95
CA LEU A 58 11.17 0.20 7.59
C LEU A 58 10.28 0.14 8.85
N ARG A 59 10.40 1.14 9.73
CA ARG A 59 9.61 1.20 10.98
C ARG A 59 8.12 1.27 10.69
N THR A 60 7.71 2.02 9.67
CA THR A 60 6.31 2.16 9.27
C THR A 60 5.77 0.82 8.78
N ALA A 61 6.48 0.12 7.89
CA ALA A 61 6.08 -1.19 7.40
C ALA A 61 5.85 -2.19 8.55
N LEU A 62 6.84 -2.36 9.42
CA LEU A 62 6.76 -3.27 10.57
C LEU A 62 5.65 -2.88 11.57
N THR A 63 5.48 -1.57 11.80
CA THR A 63 4.46 -1.07 12.72
C THR A 63 3.06 -1.33 12.17
N PHE A 64 2.82 -1.11 10.88
CA PHE A 64 1.51 -1.36 10.29
C PHE A 64 1.20 -2.85 10.18
N GLU A 65 2.17 -3.70 9.91
CA GLU A 65 1.99 -5.14 9.92
C GLU A 65 1.51 -5.61 11.30
N ARG A 66 2.21 -5.22 12.36
CA ARG A 66 1.81 -5.53 13.74
C ARG A 66 0.43 -4.98 14.08
N LYS A 67 0.18 -3.70 13.81
CA LYS A 67 -1.11 -3.06 14.11
C LYS A 67 -2.27 -3.69 13.32
N ASN A 68 -2.07 -4.09 12.09
CA ASN A 68 -3.10 -4.78 11.30
C ASN A 68 -3.38 -6.18 11.85
N THR A 69 -2.37 -6.89 12.35
CA THR A 69 -2.54 -8.20 13.01
C THR A 69 -3.33 -8.06 14.30
N GLU A 70 -2.98 -7.10 15.14
CA GLU A 70 -3.71 -6.79 16.39
C GLU A 70 -5.16 -6.39 16.09
N ALA A 71 -5.37 -5.54 15.08
CA ALA A 71 -6.69 -5.13 14.63
C ALA A 71 -7.52 -6.31 14.12
N ALA A 72 -6.92 -7.25 13.38
CA ALA A 72 -7.62 -8.45 12.89
C ALA A 72 -8.13 -9.31 14.06
N ALA A 73 -7.31 -9.51 15.09
CA ALA A 73 -7.71 -10.24 16.28
C ALA A 73 -8.86 -9.55 17.02
N MET A 74 -8.75 -8.23 17.21
CA MET A 74 -9.77 -7.43 17.88
C MET A 74 -11.10 -7.43 17.11
N LEU A 75 -11.06 -7.26 15.78
CA LEU A 75 -12.24 -7.23 14.94
C LEU A 75 -12.98 -8.58 14.97
N ARG A 76 -12.25 -9.71 14.93
CA ARG A 76 -12.85 -11.04 15.11
C ARG A 76 -13.55 -11.17 16.46
N ALA A 77 -12.91 -10.71 17.54
CA ALA A 77 -13.51 -10.71 18.87
C ALA A 77 -14.78 -9.84 18.97
N LYS A 78 -14.88 -8.80 18.15
CA LYS A 78 -16.06 -7.93 17.99
C LYS A 78 -17.12 -8.47 17.01
N GLY A 79 -16.96 -9.70 16.52
CA GLY A 79 -17.89 -10.35 15.61
C GLY A 79 -17.82 -9.87 14.15
N VAL A 80 -16.76 -9.15 13.77
CA VAL A 80 -16.53 -8.77 12.38
C VAL A 80 -16.00 -9.97 11.60
N LYS A 81 -16.63 -10.25 10.46
CA LYS A 81 -16.21 -11.31 9.54
C LYS A 81 -15.11 -10.78 8.62
N LEU A 82 -13.94 -11.43 8.67
CA LEU A 82 -12.81 -11.15 7.79
C LEU A 82 -12.79 -12.16 6.65
N TYR A 83 -12.86 -11.66 5.42
CA TYR A 83 -12.85 -12.48 4.22
C TYR A 83 -11.51 -12.39 3.53
N ASN A 84 -10.96 -13.55 3.20
CA ASN A 84 -9.82 -13.64 2.29
C ASN A 84 -10.34 -14.08 0.92
N TRP A 85 -10.00 -13.34 -0.11
CA TRP A 85 -10.37 -13.70 -1.47
C TRP A 85 -9.61 -14.96 -1.92
N SER A 86 -10.25 -15.77 -2.76
CA SER A 86 -9.59 -16.89 -3.41
C SER A 86 -8.48 -16.41 -4.35
N ASP A 87 -7.58 -17.30 -4.72
CA ASP A 87 -6.53 -16.97 -5.69
C ASP A 87 -7.12 -16.66 -7.07
N GLU A 88 -8.22 -17.30 -7.44
CA GLU A 88 -8.96 -17.05 -8.67
C GLU A 88 -9.59 -15.66 -8.69
N ASP A 89 -10.26 -15.26 -7.60
CA ASP A 89 -10.85 -13.92 -7.48
C ASP A 89 -9.78 -12.84 -7.54
N ARG A 90 -8.65 -13.06 -6.85
CA ARG A 90 -7.50 -12.15 -6.90
C ARG A 90 -6.90 -12.04 -8.30
N ALA A 91 -6.79 -13.14 -9.04
CA ALA A 91 -6.31 -13.14 -10.41
C ALA A 91 -7.27 -12.39 -11.34
N THR A 92 -8.56 -12.59 -11.18
CA THR A 92 -9.62 -11.88 -11.92
C THR A 92 -9.55 -10.38 -11.66
N PHE A 93 -9.43 -9.98 -10.41
CA PHE A 93 -9.29 -8.57 -10.04
C PHE A 93 -8.02 -7.94 -10.62
N ARG A 94 -6.87 -8.63 -10.53
CA ARG A 94 -5.61 -8.13 -11.12
C ARG A 94 -5.72 -7.96 -12.63
N ALA A 95 -6.35 -8.92 -13.32
CA ALA A 95 -6.55 -8.82 -14.76
C ALA A 95 -7.39 -7.59 -15.16
N ALA A 96 -8.41 -7.26 -14.36
CA ALA A 96 -9.21 -6.05 -14.55
C ALA A 96 -8.39 -4.77 -14.28
N ALA A 97 -7.62 -4.75 -13.19
CA ALA A 97 -6.76 -3.63 -12.83
C ALA A 97 -5.71 -3.33 -13.92
N LEU A 98 -5.06 -4.38 -14.45
CA LEU A 98 -4.08 -4.22 -15.53
C LEU A 98 -4.66 -3.61 -16.81
N LYS A 99 -5.94 -3.83 -17.09
CA LYS A 99 -6.63 -3.20 -18.24
C LYS A 99 -6.89 -1.71 -18.00
N ALA A 100 -7.13 -1.31 -16.76
CA ALA A 100 -7.41 0.08 -16.42
C ALA A 100 -6.13 0.96 -16.33
N TRP A 101 -4.98 0.40 -15.92
CA TRP A 101 -3.75 1.18 -15.71
C TRP A 101 -3.30 2.01 -16.93
N PRO A 102 -3.33 1.50 -18.18
CA PRO A 102 -2.94 2.30 -19.35
C PRO A 102 -3.78 3.56 -19.56
N GLU A 103 -5.03 3.57 -19.11
CA GLU A 103 -5.92 4.72 -19.24
C GLU A 103 -5.40 5.94 -18.45
N PHE A 104 -4.68 5.68 -17.35
CA PHE A 104 -4.10 6.71 -16.50
C PHE A 104 -2.63 7.02 -16.85
N ALA A 105 -2.02 6.26 -17.74
CA ALA A 105 -0.63 6.42 -18.15
C ALA A 105 -0.50 7.38 -19.36
N SER A 106 -0.78 8.65 -19.15
CA SER A 106 -0.78 9.67 -20.22
C SER A 106 0.60 10.19 -20.60
N THR A 107 1.60 10.12 -19.68
CA THR A 107 2.96 10.61 -19.93
C THR A 107 3.93 9.44 -20.19
N PRO A 108 5.09 9.71 -20.85
CA PRO A 108 6.13 8.69 -21.02
C PRO A 108 6.58 8.05 -19.71
N GLU A 109 6.73 8.84 -18.65
CA GLU A 109 7.14 8.39 -17.33
C GLU A 109 6.08 7.47 -16.70
N ALA A 110 4.80 7.84 -16.79
CA ALA A 110 3.70 7.03 -16.31
C ALA A 110 3.62 5.69 -17.06
N LYS A 111 3.82 5.69 -18.38
CA LYS A 111 3.89 4.47 -19.21
C LYS A 111 5.06 3.58 -18.78
N ALA A 112 6.23 4.17 -18.52
CA ALA A 112 7.39 3.44 -18.04
C ALA A 112 7.14 2.80 -16.66
N LEU A 113 6.47 3.51 -15.75
CA LEU A 113 6.08 2.97 -14.43
C LEU A 113 5.10 1.80 -14.57
N VAL A 114 4.06 1.92 -15.39
CA VAL A 114 3.11 0.83 -15.64
C VAL A 114 3.82 -0.39 -16.24
N ALA A 115 4.71 -0.18 -17.21
CA ALA A 115 5.48 -1.27 -17.83
C ALA A 115 6.38 -1.97 -16.80
N SER A 116 7.10 -1.21 -15.98
CA SER A 116 7.96 -1.72 -14.92
C SER A 116 7.17 -2.54 -13.89
N HIS A 117 6.03 -2.02 -13.45
CA HIS A 117 5.17 -2.70 -12.47
C HIS A 117 4.56 -3.99 -13.04
N THR A 118 4.11 -3.95 -14.30
CA THR A 118 3.57 -5.13 -14.98
C THR A 118 4.64 -6.21 -15.13
N LYS A 119 5.88 -5.83 -15.51
CA LYS A 119 7.01 -6.74 -15.57
C LYS A 119 7.26 -7.41 -14.22
N TYR A 120 7.31 -6.64 -13.15
CA TYR A 120 7.52 -7.17 -11.80
C TYR A 120 6.42 -8.15 -11.38
N LEU A 121 5.15 -7.85 -11.68
CA LEU A 121 4.05 -8.79 -11.38
C LEU A 121 4.16 -10.10 -12.17
N ARG A 122 4.69 -10.06 -13.41
CA ARG A 122 4.97 -11.28 -14.20
C ARG A 122 6.12 -12.09 -13.60
N GLU A 123 7.19 -11.44 -13.17
CA GLU A 123 8.31 -12.10 -12.49
C GLU A 123 7.88 -12.80 -11.20
N LEU A 124 6.89 -12.26 -10.49
CA LEU A 124 6.27 -12.87 -9.33
C LEU A 124 5.23 -13.98 -9.67
N GLY A 125 4.94 -14.22 -10.95
CA GLY A 125 3.92 -15.18 -11.37
C GLY A 125 2.49 -14.77 -11.03
N LEU A 126 2.25 -13.50 -10.72
CA LEU A 126 0.95 -12.98 -10.29
C LEU A 126 0.04 -12.60 -11.48
N VAL A 127 0.60 -12.41 -12.65
CA VAL A 127 -0.09 -12.14 -13.92
C VAL A 127 0.65 -12.82 -15.07
N LYS A 128 -0.10 -13.09 -16.17
CA LYS A 128 0.45 -13.69 -17.40
C LYS A 128 1.03 -12.64 -18.33
#